data_f18bb01edf8c0de984ea8c0ce04add38
#
_entry.id   f18bb01edf8c0de984ea8c0ce04add38
#
_cell.length_a   1.000
_cell.length_b   1.000
_cell.length_c   1.000
_cell.angle_alpha   90.00
_cell.angle_beta   90.00
_cell.angle_gamma   90.00
#
_symmetry.space_group_name_H-M   'P 1'
#
loop_
_entity.id
_entity.type
_entity.pdbx_description
1 polymer ?
#
loop_
_entity_poly.entity_id
_entity_poly.type
_entity_poly.pdbx_seq_one_letter_code
_entity_poly.pdbx_strand_id
1 'polypeptide(L)'
;MWKMLKHIAQTHRKRLIGTFSLVGLENLLMLVYPVFGGWAINAVIAGKVWQALLDALVVLLMWLVGAARRIADTRTFTRIYTEIAVPVVLEQRQRQVPHSAVTARVALSREFVSFFEEHLPIAATSVVSIFGACIMLLVLEFWVGVSAVGILALFLWLLPRFAAISENLYFRLNNSLECDNHFIRKGDRRQLYRHYRLVARLRVLISNREAFGYLCVGAAMGILFGFAFVMMTLKGYSSAGHVYSVGTYLWMFAMSLDDVPRLVEQYSNLKDIGQRIEWSERNIKAGT
;
A
#
# COMPACT_ATOMS: atom_id res chain seq x y z
N MET A 1 -7.37 -1.21 20.23
CA MET A 1 -6.66 -0.61 19.07
C MET A 1 -6.73 0.91 19.05
N TRP A 2 -7.90 1.55 18.88
CA TRP A 2 -8.01 3.03 18.78
C TRP A 2 -7.47 3.79 19.98
N LYS A 3 -7.63 3.30 21.20
CA LYS A 3 -7.09 3.94 22.42
C LYS A 3 -5.56 3.95 22.42
N MET A 4 -4.95 2.84 22.05
CA MET A 4 -3.49 2.70 21.95
C MET A 4 -2.93 3.60 20.83
N LEU A 5 -3.55 3.59 19.64
CA LEU A 5 -3.21 4.49 18.55
C LEU A 5 -3.29 5.95 18.94
N LYS A 6 -4.37 6.34 19.61
CA LYS A 6 -4.58 7.71 20.08
C LYS A 6 -3.51 8.11 21.11
N HIS A 7 -3.13 7.21 22.00
CA HIS A 7 -2.07 7.45 22.98
C HIS A 7 -0.71 7.65 22.30
N ILE A 8 -0.33 6.75 21.38
CA ILE A 8 0.91 6.87 20.57
C ILE A 8 0.91 8.17 19.77
N ALA A 9 -0.20 8.48 19.11
CA ALA A 9 -0.33 9.69 18.32
C ALA A 9 -0.23 10.97 19.17
N GLN A 10 -0.74 10.97 20.39
CA GLN A 10 -0.62 12.09 21.30
C GLN A 10 0.79 12.25 21.86
N THR A 11 1.42 11.15 22.27
CA THR A 11 2.78 11.15 22.84
C THR A 11 3.85 11.55 21.82
N HIS A 12 3.71 11.07 20.56
CA HIS A 12 4.69 11.33 19.51
C HIS A 12 4.24 12.32 18.44
N ARG A 13 3.22 13.15 18.73
CA ARG A 13 2.54 14.03 17.77
C ARG A 13 3.49 14.82 16.87
N LYS A 14 4.52 15.48 17.45
CA LYS A 14 5.45 16.31 16.68
C LYS A 14 6.26 15.50 15.66
N ARG A 15 6.71 14.30 16.04
CA ARG A 15 7.49 13.41 15.15
C ARG A 15 6.64 12.82 14.06
N LEU A 16 5.44 12.33 14.41
CA LEU A 16 4.49 11.80 13.44
C LEU A 16 4.06 12.87 12.43
N ILE A 17 3.80 14.10 12.87
CA ILE A 17 3.52 15.21 11.95
C ILE A 17 4.71 15.43 11.01
N GLY A 18 5.94 15.45 11.52
CA GLY A 18 7.14 15.61 10.68
C GLY A 18 7.26 14.50 9.63
N THR A 19 7.12 13.24 10.03
CA THR A 19 7.15 12.08 9.13
C THR A 19 6.05 12.15 8.07
N PHE A 20 4.79 12.37 8.48
CA PHE A 20 3.66 12.45 7.53
C PHE A 20 3.69 13.70 6.65
N SER A 21 4.29 14.80 7.11
CA SER A 21 4.53 15.97 6.25
C SER A 21 5.53 15.67 5.14
N LEU A 22 6.58 14.88 5.43
CA LEU A 22 7.53 14.42 4.41
C LEU A 22 6.87 13.46 3.42
N VAL A 23 6.00 12.55 3.89
CA VAL A 23 5.18 11.70 3.01
C VAL A 23 4.30 12.56 2.09
N GLY A 24 3.63 13.57 2.64
CA GLY A 24 2.81 14.51 1.86
C GLY A 24 3.62 15.29 0.83
N LEU A 25 4.80 15.78 1.21
CA LEU A 25 5.69 16.51 0.31
C LEU A 25 6.23 15.61 -0.82
N GLU A 26 6.65 14.39 -0.51
CA GLU A 26 7.08 13.41 -1.51
C GLU A 26 5.97 13.10 -2.51
N ASN A 27 4.75 12.87 -2.04
CA ASN A 27 3.59 12.62 -2.89
C ASN A 27 3.23 13.84 -3.76
N LEU A 28 3.35 15.06 -3.23
CA LEU A 28 3.13 16.28 -4.01
C LEU A 28 4.16 16.40 -5.13
N LEU A 29 5.45 16.19 -4.84
CA LEU A 29 6.50 16.20 -5.84
C LEU A 29 6.28 15.13 -6.90
N MET A 30 5.87 13.92 -6.50
CA MET A 30 5.55 12.83 -7.41
C MET A 30 4.38 13.18 -8.33
N LEU A 31 3.36 13.91 -7.80
CA LEU A 31 2.22 14.34 -8.60
C LEU A 31 2.58 15.47 -9.59
N VAL A 32 3.51 16.34 -9.24
CA VAL A 32 3.91 17.48 -10.08
C VAL A 32 4.97 17.07 -11.12
N TYR A 33 5.77 16.03 -10.85
CA TYR A 33 6.84 15.55 -11.71
C TYR A 33 6.44 15.37 -13.20
N PRO A 34 5.30 14.75 -13.56
CA PRO A 34 4.96 14.54 -14.98
C PRO A 34 4.75 15.87 -15.76
N VAL A 35 4.33 16.92 -15.08
CA VAL A 35 4.17 18.25 -15.70
C VAL A 35 5.55 18.85 -16.00
N PHE A 36 6.47 18.81 -15.05
CA PHE A 36 7.83 19.30 -15.25
C PHE A 36 8.57 18.49 -16.31
N GLY A 37 8.42 17.17 -16.30
CA GLY A 37 8.97 16.30 -17.36
C GLY A 37 8.43 16.65 -18.74
N GLY A 38 7.13 16.94 -18.85
CA GLY A 38 6.54 17.42 -20.10
C GLY A 38 7.12 18.77 -20.55
N TRP A 39 7.31 19.72 -19.63
CA TRP A 39 7.97 20.99 -19.92
C TRP A 39 9.42 20.82 -20.34
N ALA A 40 10.15 19.93 -19.69
CA ALA A 40 11.54 19.60 -20.04
C ALA A 40 11.64 19.04 -21.47
N ILE A 41 10.74 18.12 -21.85
CA ILE A 41 10.70 17.57 -23.23
C ILE A 41 10.48 18.68 -24.26
N ASN A 42 9.52 19.57 -24.01
CA ASN A 42 9.27 20.71 -24.90
C ASN A 42 10.47 21.67 -24.93
N ALA A 43 11.17 21.89 -23.82
CA ALA A 43 12.37 22.70 -23.75
C ALA A 43 13.53 22.08 -24.54
N VAL A 44 13.71 20.75 -24.47
CA VAL A 44 14.71 20.02 -25.26
C VAL A 44 14.43 20.20 -26.76
N ILE A 45 13.18 20.03 -27.20
CA ILE A 45 12.80 20.20 -28.60
C ILE A 45 13.03 21.66 -29.07
N ALA A 46 12.81 22.64 -28.16
CA ALA A 46 13.05 24.05 -28.43
C ALA A 46 14.51 24.49 -28.26
N GLY A 47 15.44 23.61 -27.90
CA GLY A 47 16.86 23.91 -27.68
C GLY A 47 17.15 24.74 -26.42
N LYS A 48 16.22 24.81 -25.45
CA LYS A 48 16.31 25.65 -24.25
C LYS A 48 16.89 24.88 -23.06
N VAL A 49 18.22 24.81 -22.98
CA VAL A 49 18.97 24.00 -21.98
C VAL A 49 18.56 24.31 -20.53
N TRP A 50 18.47 25.58 -20.15
CA TRP A 50 18.14 25.97 -18.77
C TRP A 50 16.75 25.54 -18.32
N GLN A 51 15.78 25.55 -19.22
CA GLN A 51 14.43 25.07 -18.92
C GLN A 51 14.35 23.54 -18.80
N ALA A 52 15.16 22.82 -19.59
CA ALA A 52 15.29 21.37 -19.47
C ALA A 52 15.92 20.94 -18.13
N LEU A 53 16.89 21.73 -17.60
CA LEU A 53 17.52 21.45 -16.31
C LEU A 53 16.59 21.59 -15.10
N LEU A 54 15.46 22.30 -15.22
CA LEU A 54 14.47 22.40 -14.13
C LEU A 54 13.89 21.04 -13.73
N ASP A 55 13.68 20.16 -14.70
CA ASP A 55 13.22 18.80 -14.39
C ASP A 55 14.24 18.01 -13.57
N ALA A 56 15.52 18.11 -13.91
CA ALA A 56 16.59 17.48 -13.13
C ALA A 56 16.62 17.97 -11.67
N LEU A 57 16.32 19.25 -11.44
CA LEU A 57 16.20 19.81 -10.09
C LEU A 57 14.99 19.20 -9.34
N VAL A 58 13.83 19.07 -10.01
CA VAL A 58 12.64 18.43 -9.42
C VAL A 58 12.93 16.99 -9.07
N VAL A 59 13.58 16.23 -9.95
CA VAL A 59 14.01 14.85 -9.69
C VAL A 59 14.94 14.79 -8.48
N LEU A 60 15.95 15.66 -8.41
CA LEU A 60 16.88 15.71 -7.29
C LEU A 60 16.14 16.00 -5.96
N LEU A 61 15.24 16.99 -5.96
CA LEU A 61 14.42 17.32 -4.79
C LEU A 61 13.57 16.13 -4.34
N MET A 62 12.96 15.41 -5.28
CA MET A 62 12.16 14.23 -4.99
C MET A 62 13.01 13.14 -4.29
N TRP A 63 14.23 12.88 -4.77
CA TRP A 63 15.14 11.92 -4.14
C TRP A 63 15.64 12.39 -2.77
N LEU A 64 15.94 13.67 -2.59
CA LEU A 64 16.35 14.25 -1.30
C LEU A 64 15.21 14.14 -0.27
N VAL A 65 13.99 14.49 -0.64
CA VAL A 65 12.82 14.37 0.24
C VAL A 65 12.54 12.90 0.56
N GLY A 66 12.61 12.00 -0.41
CA GLY A 66 12.45 10.55 -0.20
C GLY A 66 13.52 9.98 0.74
N ALA A 67 14.77 10.39 0.63
CA ALA A 67 15.83 9.99 1.55
C ALA A 67 15.61 10.55 2.96
N ALA A 68 15.25 11.82 3.09
CA ALA A 68 14.93 12.45 4.37
C ALA A 68 13.73 11.76 5.05
N ARG A 69 12.69 11.42 4.29
CA ARG A 69 11.54 10.67 4.77
C ARG A 69 11.96 9.31 5.34
N ARG A 70 12.70 8.51 4.58
CA ARG A 70 13.14 7.17 5.02
C ARG A 70 13.93 7.24 6.34
N ILE A 71 14.83 8.21 6.48
CA ILE A 71 15.60 8.43 7.71
C ILE A 71 14.67 8.83 8.87
N ALA A 72 13.71 9.72 8.62
CA ALA A 72 12.77 10.19 9.64
C ALA A 72 11.80 9.06 10.07
N ASP A 73 11.30 8.27 9.14
CA ASP A 73 10.42 7.13 9.37
C ASP A 73 11.12 6.11 10.29
N THR A 74 12.30 5.62 9.89
CA THR A 74 13.03 4.62 10.68
C THR A 74 13.34 5.13 12.08
N ARG A 75 13.84 6.38 12.22
CA ARG A 75 14.13 6.95 13.55
C ARG A 75 12.90 7.11 14.43
N THR A 76 11.77 7.47 13.84
CA THR A 76 10.50 7.66 14.57
C THR A 76 9.92 6.33 14.99
N PHE A 77 9.76 5.39 14.07
CA PHE A 77 9.08 4.14 14.32
C PHE A 77 9.91 3.15 15.16
N THR A 78 11.23 3.10 14.98
CA THR A 78 12.11 2.30 15.86
C THR A 78 12.03 2.77 17.31
N ARG A 79 11.94 4.06 17.54
CA ARG A 79 11.78 4.61 18.90
C ARG A 79 10.39 4.27 19.46
N ILE A 80 9.33 4.46 18.69
CA ILE A 80 7.97 4.08 19.09
C ILE A 80 7.92 2.60 19.45
N TYR A 81 8.55 1.74 18.64
CA TYR A 81 8.63 0.31 18.92
C TYR A 81 9.30 0.02 20.28
N THR A 82 10.45 0.66 20.55
CA THR A 82 11.16 0.47 21.83
C THR A 82 10.29 0.90 23.02
N GLU A 83 9.60 2.04 22.91
CA GLU A 83 8.73 2.56 23.96
C GLU A 83 7.45 1.70 24.19
N ILE A 84 7.04 0.91 23.19
CA ILE A 84 5.93 -0.06 23.32
C ILE A 84 6.43 -1.41 23.83
N ALA A 85 7.51 -1.94 23.25
CA ALA A 85 7.99 -3.30 23.52
C ALA A 85 8.53 -3.46 24.94
N VAL A 86 9.28 -2.47 25.47
CA VAL A 86 9.92 -2.56 26.79
C VAL A 86 8.88 -2.67 27.91
N PRO A 87 7.86 -1.79 28.04
CA PRO A 87 6.82 -1.95 29.05
C PRO A 87 6.07 -3.27 28.94
N VAL A 88 5.76 -3.73 27.72
CA VAL A 88 5.09 -5.02 27.49
C VAL A 88 5.91 -6.16 28.06
N VAL A 89 7.22 -6.20 27.81
CA VAL A 89 8.11 -7.25 28.36
C VAL A 89 8.19 -7.19 29.87
N LEU A 90 8.35 -5.99 30.46
CA LEU A 90 8.50 -5.83 31.91
C LEU A 90 7.21 -6.21 32.65
N GLU A 91 6.05 -5.76 32.17
CA GLU A 91 4.75 -6.11 32.74
C GLU A 91 4.49 -7.62 32.69
N GLN A 92 4.83 -8.28 31.57
CA GLN A 92 4.65 -9.71 31.41
C GLN A 92 5.57 -10.53 32.32
N ARG A 93 6.81 -10.07 32.51
CA ARG A 93 7.75 -10.69 33.48
C ARG A 93 7.24 -10.62 34.90
N GLN A 94 6.67 -9.48 35.32
CA GLN A 94 6.06 -9.32 36.65
C GLN A 94 4.88 -10.26 36.86
N ARG A 95 4.11 -10.55 35.80
CA ARG A 95 2.95 -11.45 35.84
C ARG A 95 3.30 -12.94 35.68
N GLN A 96 4.56 -13.30 35.61
CA GLN A 96 5.06 -14.68 35.41
C GLN A 96 4.43 -15.42 34.20
N VAL A 97 4.13 -14.68 33.14
CA VAL A 97 3.57 -15.27 31.89
C VAL A 97 4.63 -16.11 31.18
N PRO A 98 4.27 -17.26 30.57
CA PRO A 98 5.19 -18.09 29.82
C PRO A 98 5.96 -17.31 28.75
N HIS A 99 7.27 -17.58 28.59
CA HIS A 99 8.13 -16.87 27.64
C HIS A 99 7.60 -16.89 26.21
N SER A 100 6.96 -17.96 25.77
CA SER A 100 6.35 -18.08 24.43
C SER A 100 5.25 -17.05 24.21
N ALA A 101 4.42 -16.76 25.24
CA ALA A 101 3.36 -15.78 25.15
C ALA A 101 3.92 -14.34 25.15
N VAL A 102 5.01 -14.08 25.89
CA VAL A 102 5.71 -12.79 25.86
C VAL A 102 6.30 -12.52 24.48
N THR A 103 7.00 -13.52 23.91
CA THR A 103 7.59 -13.41 22.56
C THR A 103 6.52 -13.14 21.50
N ALA A 104 5.39 -13.84 21.56
CA ALA A 104 4.28 -13.62 20.63
C ALA A 104 3.71 -12.19 20.72
N ARG A 105 3.58 -11.62 21.92
CA ARG A 105 3.09 -10.23 22.10
C ARG A 105 4.07 -9.18 21.61
N VAL A 106 5.36 -9.39 21.86
CA VAL A 106 6.40 -8.50 21.33
C VAL A 106 6.41 -8.54 19.79
N ALA A 107 6.25 -9.73 19.20
CA ALA A 107 6.12 -9.88 17.75
C ALA A 107 4.90 -9.13 17.18
N LEU A 108 3.73 -9.25 17.83
CA LEU A 108 2.53 -8.50 17.44
C LEU A 108 2.72 -6.98 17.56
N SER A 109 3.41 -6.52 18.61
CA SER A 109 3.75 -5.09 18.77
C SER A 109 4.66 -4.59 17.65
N ARG A 110 5.62 -5.41 17.21
CA ARG A 110 6.50 -5.09 16.09
C ARG A 110 5.72 -5.03 14.78
N GLU A 111 4.88 -6.02 14.51
CA GLU A 111 4.05 -6.08 13.31
C GLU A 111 3.12 -4.86 13.21
N PHE A 112 2.56 -4.45 14.35
CA PHE A 112 1.77 -3.24 14.46
C PHE A 112 2.56 -1.98 14.10
N VAL A 113 3.78 -1.82 14.61
CA VAL A 113 4.63 -0.65 14.28
C VAL A 113 5.08 -0.68 12.82
N SER A 114 5.47 -1.86 12.30
CA SER A 114 5.84 -2.04 10.89
C SER A 114 4.71 -1.65 9.93
N PHE A 115 3.45 -1.84 10.33
CA PHE A 115 2.33 -1.37 9.53
C PHE A 115 2.37 0.15 9.32
N PHE A 116 2.67 0.93 10.36
CA PHE A 116 2.74 2.40 10.25
C PHE A 116 4.01 2.87 9.55
N GLU A 117 5.10 2.13 9.68
CA GLU A 117 6.38 2.44 9.05
C GLU A 117 6.36 2.17 7.54
N GLU A 118 5.79 1.02 7.12
CA GLU A 118 5.90 0.54 5.74
C GLU A 118 4.57 0.65 4.98
N HIS A 119 3.47 0.18 5.56
CA HIS A 119 2.21 0.00 4.83
C HIS A 119 1.36 1.26 4.74
N LEU A 120 1.31 2.05 5.81
CA LEU A 120 0.52 3.28 5.82
C LEU A 120 1.05 4.35 4.83
N PRO A 121 2.37 4.59 4.70
CA PRO A 121 2.89 5.48 3.67
C PRO A 121 2.59 5.00 2.25
N ILE A 122 2.71 3.68 1.98
CA ILE A 122 2.37 3.10 0.67
C ILE A 122 0.88 3.32 0.38
N ALA A 123 0.00 3.05 1.34
CA ALA A 123 -1.43 3.29 1.20
C ALA A 123 -1.75 4.76 0.91
N ALA A 124 -1.12 5.68 1.64
CA ALA A 124 -1.28 7.12 1.43
C ALA A 124 -0.81 7.52 0.03
N THR A 125 0.35 7.02 -0.41
CA THR A 125 0.88 7.28 -1.76
C THR A 125 -0.07 6.75 -2.84
N SER A 126 -0.58 5.53 -2.74
CA SER A 126 -1.50 4.97 -3.72
C SER A 126 -2.81 5.77 -3.80
N VAL A 127 -3.37 6.17 -2.65
CA VAL A 127 -4.57 7.02 -2.62
C VAL A 127 -4.31 8.38 -3.28
N VAL A 128 -3.22 9.07 -2.91
CA VAL A 128 -2.87 10.37 -3.51
C VAL A 128 -2.60 10.22 -5.00
N SER A 129 -1.92 9.16 -5.44
CA SER A 129 -1.62 8.91 -6.85
C SER A 129 -2.88 8.63 -7.67
N ILE A 130 -3.84 7.84 -7.14
CA ILE A 130 -5.11 7.58 -7.84
C ILE A 130 -5.90 8.86 -8.03
N PHE A 131 -6.19 9.57 -6.93
CA PHE A 131 -6.98 10.80 -6.99
C PHE A 131 -6.24 11.92 -7.71
N GLY A 132 -4.94 12.08 -7.45
CA GLY A 132 -4.10 13.05 -8.10
C GLY A 132 -4.01 12.84 -9.61
N ALA A 133 -3.79 11.60 -10.06
CA ALA A 133 -3.77 11.27 -11.48
C ALA A 133 -5.14 11.54 -12.13
N CYS A 134 -6.26 11.18 -11.49
CA CYS A 134 -7.60 11.49 -12.00
C CYS A 134 -7.80 13.02 -12.14
N ILE A 135 -7.43 13.80 -11.13
CA ILE A 135 -7.55 15.27 -11.17
C ILE A 135 -6.67 15.84 -12.29
N MET A 136 -5.42 15.41 -12.38
CA MET A 136 -4.51 15.91 -13.41
C MET A 136 -4.94 15.49 -14.82
N LEU A 137 -5.49 14.31 -15.01
CA LEU A 137 -6.07 13.89 -16.28
C LEU A 137 -7.31 14.71 -16.63
N LEU A 138 -8.18 15.05 -15.65
CA LEU A 138 -9.33 15.95 -15.89
C LEU A 138 -8.90 17.35 -16.33
N VAL A 139 -7.79 17.84 -15.77
CA VAL A 139 -7.24 19.18 -16.12
C VAL A 139 -6.57 19.18 -17.49
N LEU A 140 -5.78 18.15 -17.79
CA LEU A 140 -5.00 18.04 -19.04
C LEU A 140 -5.88 17.61 -20.22
N GLU A 141 -6.70 16.56 -20.01
CA GLU A 141 -7.57 15.93 -21.01
C GLU A 141 -8.90 15.54 -20.39
N PHE A 142 -9.86 16.44 -20.37
CA PHE A 142 -11.14 16.30 -19.67
C PHE A 142 -11.84 14.94 -19.91
N TRP A 143 -11.99 14.51 -21.17
CA TRP A 143 -12.67 13.27 -21.50
C TRP A 143 -11.91 12.02 -21.06
N VAL A 144 -10.58 12.07 -21.10
CA VAL A 144 -9.72 11.01 -20.57
C VAL A 144 -9.85 10.92 -19.06
N GLY A 145 -9.86 12.07 -18.38
CA GLY A 145 -10.06 12.17 -16.94
C GLY A 145 -11.43 11.63 -16.51
N VAL A 146 -12.51 11.97 -17.22
CA VAL A 146 -13.87 11.43 -16.98
C VAL A 146 -13.88 9.91 -17.11
N SER A 147 -13.22 9.37 -18.14
CA SER A 147 -13.11 7.92 -18.35
C SER A 147 -12.30 7.25 -17.22
N ALA A 148 -11.20 7.88 -16.75
CA ALA A 148 -10.41 7.38 -15.63
C ALA A 148 -11.24 7.35 -14.33
N VAL A 149 -12.02 8.39 -14.04
CA VAL A 149 -12.94 8.42 -12.89
C VAL A 149 -14.03 7.35 -13.02
N GLY A 150 -14.56 7.11 -14.22
CA GLY A 150 -15.53 6.05 -14.49
C GLY A 150 -14.95 4.65 -14.21
N ILE A 151 -13.72 4.40 -14.65
CA ILE A 151 -12.99 3.16 -14.37
C ILE A 151 -12.76 3.01 -12.86
N LEU A 152 -12.29 4.06 -12.18
CA LEU A 152 -12.10 4.05 -10.73
C LEU A 152 -13.40 3.71 -9.99
N ALA A 153 -14.51 4.35 -10.35
CA ALA A 153 -15.82 4.09 -9.75
C ALA A 153 -16.27 2.63 -9.96
N LEU A 154 -16.06 2.08 -11.16
CA LEU A 154 -16.34 0.68 -11.46
C LEU A 154 -15.51 -0.28 -10.61
N PHE A 155 -14.20 -0.02 -10.49
CA PHE A 155 -13.30 -0.84 -9.66
C PHE A 155 -13.67 -0.76 -8.18
N LEU A 156 -13.96 0.42 -7.64
CA LEU A 156 -14.42 0.59 -6.27
C LEU A 156 -15.74 -0.13 -5.99
N TRP A 157 -16.65 -0.17 -6.98
CA TRP A 157 -17.90 -0.91 -6.85
C TRP A 157 -17.69 -2.44 -6.86
N LEU A 158 -16.73 -2.95 -7.65
CA LEU A 158 -16.40 -4.37 -7.72
C LEU A 158 -15.51 -4.85 -6.56
N LEU A 159 -14.74 -3.92 -5.96
CA LEU A 159 -13.74 -4.21 -4.94
C LEU A 159 -14.26 -5.03 -3.74
N PRO A 160 -15.44 -4.73 -3.13
CA PRO A 160 -15.92 -5.50 -1.98
C PRO A 160 -16.18 -6.98 -2.33
N ARG A 161 -16.70 -7.24 -3.53
CA ARG A 161 -16.93 -8.63 -4.01
C ARG A 161 -15.61 -9.36 -4.25
N PHE A 162 -14.66 -8.66 -4.85
CA PHE A 162 -13.32 -9.20 -5.07
C PHE A 162 -12.62 -9.48 -3.73
N ALA A 163 -12.65 -8.57 -2.77
CA ALA A 163 -12.07 -8.71 -1.46
C ALA A 163 -12.68 -9.88 -0.67
N ALA A 164 -14.00 -10.00 -0.60
CA ALA A 164 -14.68 -11.06 0.15
C ALA A 164 -14.32 -12.48 -0.32
N ILE A 165 -14.14 -12.68 -1.64
CA ILE A 165 -13.74 -14.00 -2.15
C ILE A 165 -12.24 -14.25 -1.83
N SER A 166 -11.38 -13.24 -1.93
CA SER A 166 -9.96 -13.35 -1.57
C SER A 166 -9.80 -13.69 -0.09
N GLU A 167 -10.50 -12.96 0.78
CA GLU A 167 -10.49 -13.19 2.24
C GLU A 167 -10.90 -14.63 2.60
N ASN A 168 -11.93 -15.19 1.94
CA ASN A 168 -12.33 -16.58 2.17
C ASN A 168 -11.23 -17.59 1.74
N LEU A 169 -10.52 -17.34 0.64
CA LEU A 169 -9.43 -18.21 0.20
C LEU A 169 -8.24 -18.14 1.15
N TYR A 170 -7.85 -16.95 1.59
CA TYR A 170 -6.79 -16.75 2.58
C TYR A 170 -7.16 -17.36 3.94
N PHE A 171 -8.40 -17.19 4.40
CA PHE A 171 -8.89 -17.83 5.62
C PHE A 171 -8.76 -19.35 5.57
N ARG A 172 -9.16 -19.98 4.45
CA ARG A 172 -9.00 -21.44 4.25
C ARG A 172 -7.54 -21.86 4.21
N LEU A 173 -6.68 -21.06 3.57
CA LEU A 173 -5.25 -21.32 3.53
C LEU A 173 -4.63 -21.27 4.93
N ASN A 174 -4.90 -20.21 5.69
CA ASN A 174 -4.39 -20.01 7.03
C ASN A 174 -4.86 -21.11 7.99
N ASN A 175 -6.14 -21.49 7.96
CA ASN A 175 -6.64 -22.62 8.74
C ASN A 175 -5.95 -23.93 8.37
N SER A 176 -5.62 -24.13 7.10
CA SER A 176 -4.87 -25.33 6.68
C SER A 176 -3.44 -25.30 7.19
N LEU A 177 -2.78 -24.13 7.20
CA LEU A 177 -1.42 -23.96 7.71
C LEU A 177 -1.34 -24.10 9.24
N GLU A 178 -2.37 -23.68 9.98
CA GLU A 178 -2.45 -23.89 11.44
C GLU A 178 -2.48 -25.39 11.80
N CYS A 179 -3.03 -26.24 10.92
CA CYS A 179 -3.03 -27.69 11.09
C CYS A 179 -1.70 -28.37 10.76
N ASP A 180 -0.72 -27.68 10.16
CA ASP A 180 0.56 -28.24 9.76
C ASP A 180 1.27 -28.95 10.91
N ASN A 181 1.34 -28.35 12.09
CA ASN A 181 1.96 -28.94 13.27
C ASN A 181 1.34 -30.29 13.69
N HIS A 182 0.05 -30.45 13.49
CA HIS A 182 -0.63 -31.72 13.79
C HIS A 182 -0.24 -32.81 12.80
N PHE A 183 -0.23 -32.48 11.50
CA PHE A 183 0.13 -33.42 10.45
C PHE A 183 1.63 -33.79 10.46
N ILE A 184 2.51 -32.83 10.76
CA ILE A 184 3.96 -33.08 10.89
C ILE A 184 4.26 -34.03 12.04
N ARG A 185 3.54 -33.92 13.17
CA ARG A 185 3.78 -34.77 14.36
C ARG A 185 3.16 -36.18 14.28
N LYS A 186 2.00 -36.31 13.63
CA LYS A 186 1.19 -37.54 13.67
C LYS A 186 0.72 -38.06 12.31
N GLY A 187 1.02 -37.35 11.22
CA GLY A 187 0.50 -37.66 9.88
C GLY A 187 1.23 -38.83 9.23
N ASP A 188 0.50 -39.81 8.72
CA ASP A 188 1.02 -40.81 7.78
C ASP A 188 1.34 -40.15 6.42
N ARG A 189 2.23 -40.78 5.63
CA ARG A 189 2.66 -40.32 4.31
C ARG A 189 1.50 -39.91 3.41
N ARG A 190 0.41 -40.65 3.41
CA ARG A 190 -0.79 -40.39 2.60
C ARG A 190 -1.54 -39.16 3.08
N GLN A 191 -1.63 -38.95 4.40
CA GLN A 191 -2.27 -37.80 5.02
C GLN A 191 -1.48 -36.52 4.76
N LEU A 192 -0.16 -36.56 4.91
CA LEU A 192 0.75 -35.46 4.58
C LEU A 192 0.61 -35.06 3.11
N TYR A 193 0.62 -36.03 2.19
CA TYR A 193 0.48 -35.73 0.77
C TYR A 193 -0.86 -35.07 0.44
N ARG A 194 -1.96 -35.52 1.07
CA ARG A 194 -3.30 -34.94 0.89
C ARG A 194 -3.37 -33.52 1.44
N HIS A 195 -2.77 -33.29 2.60
CA HIS A 195 -2.75 -31.98 3.25
C HIS A 195 -1.96 -30.96 2.42
N TYR A 196 -0.72 -31.24 2.05
CA TYR A 196 0.09 -30.32 1.24
C TYR A 196 -0.48 -30.13 -0.18
N ARG A 197 -1.15 -31.13 -0.74
CA ARG A 197 -1.89 -30.98 -2.00
C ARG A 197 -3.05 -29.98 -1.86
N LEU A 198 -3.74 -29.96 -0.73
CA LEU A 198 -4.79 -28.98 -0.45
C LEU A 198 -4.21 -27.57 -0.34
N VAL A 199 -3.15 -27.40 0.42
CA VAL A 199 -2.43 -26.12 0.57
C VAL A 199 -1.95 -25.61 -0.78
N ALA A 200 -1.31 -26.48 -1.59
CA ALA A 200 -0.87 -26.12 -2.94
C ALA A 200 -2.04 -25.68 -3.83
N ARG A 201 -3.18 -26.41 -3.79
CA ARG A 201 -4.38 -26.07 -4.57
C ARG A 201 -4.96 -24.71 -4.16
N LEU A 202 -5.00 -24.40 -2.86
CA LEU A 202 -5.47 -23.11 -2.37
C LEU A 202 -4.56 -21.96 -2.83
N ARG A 203 -3.23 -22.15 -2.77
CA ARG A 203 -2.27 -21.16 -3.29
C ARG A 203 -2.44 -20.92 -4.78
N VAL A 204 -2.65 -21.98 -5.58
CA VAL A 204 -2.91 -21.84 -7.02
C VAL A 204 -4.23 -21.07 -7.28
N LEU A 205 -5.28 -21.33 -6.51
CA LEU A 205 -6.54 -20.59 -6.64
C LEU A 205 -6.39 -19.11 -6.31
N ILE A 206 -5.62 -18.78 -5.28
CA ILE A 206 -5.29 -17.39 -4.90
C ILE A 206 -4.52 -16.73 -6.04
N SER A 207 -3.44 -17.35 -6.51
CA SER A 207 -2.61 -16.81 -7.59
C SER A 207 -3.37 -16.61 -8.90
N ASN A 208 -4.23 -17.55 -9.29
CA ASN A 208 -5.07 -17.42 -10.49
C ASN A 208 -6.04 -16.24 -10.37
N ARG A 209 -6.54 -16.00 -9.18
CA ARG A 209 -7.44 -14.88 -8.90
C ARG A 209 -6.71 -13.54 -8.96
N GLU A 210 -5.53 -13.45 -8.37
CA GLU A 210 -4.67 -12.27 -8.45
C GLU A 210 -4.31 -11.96 -9.90
N ALA A 211 -3.92 -13.00 -10.67
CA ALA A 211 -3.65 -12.88 -12.10
C ALA A 211 -4.87 -12.40 -12.90
N PHE A 212 -6.07 -12.87 -12.56
CA PHE A 212 -7.31 -12.38 -13.20
C PHE A 212 -7.59 -10.91 -12.85
N GLY A 213 -7.39 -10.49 -11.59
CA GLY A 213 -7.50 -9.10 -11.19
C GLY A 213 -6.53 -8.21 -11.95
N TYR A 214 -5.27 -8.62 -12.03
CA TYR A 214 -4.23 -7.93 -12.81
C TYR A 214 -4.60 -7.81 -14.30
N LEU A 215 -5.14 -8.87 -14.90
CA LEU A 215 -5.61 -8.84 -16.28
C LEU A 215 -6.77 -7.85 -16.49
N CYS A 216 -7.72 -7.79 -15.54
CA CYS A 216 -8.83 -6.82 -15.60
C CYS A 216 -8.33 -5.37 -15.53
N VAL A 217 -7.37 -5.07 -14.64
CA VAL A 217 -6.72 -3.76 -14.58
C VAL A 217 -6.01 -3.47 -15.89
N GLY A 218 -5.19 -4.41 -16.39
CA GLY A 218 -4.47 -4.24 -17.64
C GLY A 218 -5.38 -4.00 -18.83
N ALA A 219 -6.49 -4.72 -18.95
CA ALA A 219 -7.47 -4.52 -20.03
C ALA A 219 -8.14 -3.14 -19.94
N ALA A 220 -8.59 -2.72 -18.75
CA ALA A 220 -9.17 -1.40 -18.54
C ALA A 220 -8.17 -0.29 -18.88
N MET A 221 -6.91 -0.44 -18.47
CA MET A 221 -5.86 0.51 -18.79
C MET A 221 -5.53 0.53 -20.27
N GLY A 222 -5.43 -0.63 -20.94
CA GLY A 222 -5.24 -0.69 -22.37
C GLY A 222 -6.30 0.09 -23.17
N ILE A 223 -7.57 -0.04 -22.76
CA ILE A 223 -8.68 0.72 -23.34
C ILE A 223 -8.51 2.23 -23.06
N LEU A 224 -8.19 2.60 -21.81
CA LEU A 224 -8.02 4.01 -21.42
C LEU A 224 -6.84 4.66 -22.14
N PHE A 225 -5.69 3.99 -22.28
CA PHE A 225 -4.54 4.46 -23.05
C PHE A 225 -4.90 4.64 -24.53
N GLY A 226 -5.54 3.63 -25.14
CA GLY A 226 -5.99 3.71 -26.52
C GLY A 226 -6.93 4.89 -26.75
N PHE A 227 -7.91 5.06 -25.87
CA PHE A 227 -8.84 6.20 -25.90
C PHE A 227 -8.11 7.54 -25.79
N ALA A 228 -7.17 7.67 -24.83
CA ALA A 228 -6.39 8.88 -24.62
C ALA A 228 -5.57 9.27 -25.87
N PHE A 229 -4.85 8.32 -26.45
CA PHE A 229 -4.05 8.57 -27.67
C PHE A 229 -4.92 8.91 -28.87
N VAL A 230 -6.07 8.25 -29.07
CA VAL A 230 -7.03 8.60 -30.11
C VAL A 230 -7.55 10.04 -29.92
N MET A 231 -7.95 10.40 -28.71
CA MET A 231 -8.45 11.74 -28.41
C MET A 231 -7.39 12.82 -28.66
N MET A 232 -6.15 12.59 -28.23
CA MET A 232 -5.04 13.52 -28.47
C MET A 232 -4.74 13.65 -29.98
N THR A 233 -4.77 12.55 -30.72
CA THR A 233 -4.54 12.56 -32.17
C THR A 233 -5.63 13.35 -32.91
N LEU A 234 -6.90 13.14 -32.56
CA LEU A 234 -8.03 13.85 -33.17
C LEU A 234 -8.02 15.35 -32.88
N LYS A 235 -7.51 15.77 -31.71
CA LYS A 235 -7.36 17.18 -31.36
C LYS A 235 -6.14 17.85 -31.99
N GLY A 236 -5.26 17.09 -32.66
CA GLY A 236 -4.09 17.61 -33.35
C GLY A 236 -3.02 18.19 -32.43
N TYR A 237 -2.78 17.59 -31.26
CA TYR A 237 -1.73 18.06 -30.33
C TYR A 237 -0.34 17.96 -30.95
N SER A 238 0.34 19.10 -31.03
CA SER A 238 1.73 19.22 -31.52
C SER A 238 2.79 19.14 -30.40
N SER A 239 2.37 19.17 -29.12
CA SER A 239 3.27 19.23 -27.96
C SER A 239 3.61 17.82 -27.47
N ALA A 240 4.84 17.36 -27.71
CA ALA A 240 5.34 16.09 -27.21
C ALA A 240 5.35 16.01 -25.68
N GLY A 241 5.61 17.13 -25.00
CA GLY A 241 5.58 17.21 -23.55
C GLY A 241 4.17 16.99 -22.96
N HIS A 242 3.11 17.46 -23.65
CA HIS A 242 1.73 17.20 -23.23
C HIS A 242 1.41 15.69 -23.31
N VAL A 243 1.76 15.04 -24.42
CA VAL A 243 1.57 13.60 -24.60
C VAL A 243 2.32 12.80 -23.52
N TYR A 244 3.56 13.19 -23.20
CA TYR A 244 4.34 12.60 -22.12
C TYR A 244 3.64 12.75 -20.77
N SER A 245 3.18 13.95 -20.41
CA SER A 245 2.51 14.20 -19.14
C SER A 245 1.25 13.35 -18.99
N VAL A 246 0.39 13.32 -20.01
CA VAL A 246 -0.83 12.50 -20.01
C VAL A 246 -0.49 11.01 -19.90
N GLY A 247 0.47 10.52 -20.69
CA GLY A 247 0.91 9.12 -20.63
C GLY A 247 1.47 8.73 -19.26
N THR A 248 2.22 9.62 -18.61
CA THR A 248 2.77 9.38 -17.28
C THR A 248 1.68 9.35 -16.21
N TYR A 249 0.67 10.23 -16.26
CA TYR A 249 -0.46 10.15 -15.34
C TYR A 249 -1.33 8.91 -15.56
N LEU A 250 -1.54 8.49 -16.80
CA LEU A 250 -2.21 7.23 -17.09
C LEU A 250 -1.46 6.04 -16.48
N TRP A 251 -0.13 6.03 -16.61
CA TRP A 251 0.71 4.99 -16.04
C TRP A 251 0.69 5.01 -14.51
N MET A 252 0.78 6.20 -13.89
CA MET A 252 0.67 6.37 -12.45
C MET A 252 -0.68 5.88 -11.91
N PHE A 253 -1.77 6.19 -12.61
CA PHE A 253 -3.11 5.70 -12.29
C PHE A 253 -3.19 4.17 -12.38
N ALA A 254 -2.64 3.58 -13.45
CA ALA A 254 -2.61 2.13 -13.64
C ALA A 254 -1.89 1.39 -12.51
N MET A 255 -0.67 1.83 -12.18
CA MET A 255 0.13 1.23 -11.11
C MET A 255 -0.56 1.33 -9.75
N SER A 256 -1.11 2.51 -9.43
CA SER A 256 -1.80 2.71 -8.16
C SER A 256 -3.12 1.93 -8.06
N LEU A 257 -3.80 1.69 -9.18
CA LEU A 257 -5.01 0.87 -9.21
C LEU A 257 -4.71 -0.62 -8.99
N ASP A 258 -3.56 -1.09 -9.49
CA ASP A 258 -3.08 -2.46 -9.26
C ASP A 258 -2.72 -2.72 -7.79
N ASP A 259 -2.28 -1.69 -7.05
CA ASP A 259 -1.98 -1.79 -5.63
C ASP A 259 -3.23 -1.92 -4.72
N VAL A 260 -4.43 -1.54 -5.19
CA VAL A 260 -5.65 -1.48 -4.35
C VAL A 260 -6.00 -2.81 -3.67
N PRO A 261 -5.97 -3.99 -4.33
CA PRO A 261 -6.25 -5.26 -3.67
C PRO A 261 -5.29 -5.55 -2.51
N ARG A 262 -4.01 -5.26 -2.69
CA ARG A 262 -2.97 -5.43 -1.66
C ARG A 262 -3.21 -4.50 -0.45
N LEU A 263 -3.65 -3.27 -0.69
CA LEU A 263 -3.98 -2.32 0.38
C LEU A 263 -5.16 -2.80 1.23
N VAL A 264 -6.17 -3.39 0.60
CA VAL A 264 -7.33 -3.97 1.30
C VAL A 264 -6.90 -5.15 2.18
N GLU A 265 -6.02 -6.02 1.68
CA GLU A 265 -5.46 -7.14 2.44
C GLU A 265 -4.67 -6.64 3.67
N GLN A 266 -3.79 -5.67 3.48
CA GLN A 266 -3.00 -5.08 4.57
C GLN A 266 -3.88 -4.41 5.63
N TYR A 267 -4.97 -3.74 5.23
CA TYR A 267 -5.94 -3.18 6.15
C TYR A 267 -6.66 -4.28 6.96
N SER A 268 -7.04 -5.39 6.30
CA SER A 268 -7.67 -6.53 6.98
C SER A 268 -6.73 -7.17 8.01
N ASN A 269 -5.45 -7.33 7.66
CA ASN A 269 -4.43 -7.84 8.57
C ASN A 269 -4.26 -6.93 9.80
N LEU A 270 -4.20 -5.60 9.60
CA LEU A 270 -4.11 -4.64 10.70
C LEU A 270 -5.31 -4.75 11.65
N LYS A 271 -6.51 -4.91 11.10
CA LYS A 271 -7.73 -5.08 11.87
C LYS A 271 -7.69 -6.35 12.72
N ASP A 272 -7.22 -7.46 12.17
CA ASP A 272 -7.06 -8.74 12.87
C ASP A 272 -6.02 -8.63 14.02
N ILE A 273 -4.84 -8.07 13.74
CA ILE A 273 -3.80 -7.80 14.76
C ILE A 273 -4.37 -6.95 15.90
N GLY A 274 -5.10 -5.90 15.56
CA GLY A 274 -5.72 -5.02 16.54
C GLY A 274 -6.75 -5.74 17.43
N GLN A 275 -7.55 -6.63 16.87
CA GLN A 275 -8.52 -7.44 17.62
C GLN A 275 -7.83 -8.44 18.55
N ARG A 276 -6.76 -9.09 18.11
CA ARG A 276 -5.97 -10.04 18.93
C ARG A 276 -5.31 -9.36 20.12
N ILE A 277 -4.82 -8.13 19.96
CA ILE A 277 -4.25 -7.33 21.05
C ILE A 277 -5.34 -6.97 22.09
N GLU A 278 -6.51 -6.49 21.66
CA GLU A 278 -7.61 -6.15 22.55
C GLU A 278 -8.20 -7.38 23.28
N TRP A 279 -8.32 -8.52 22.60
CA TRP A 279 -8.78 -9.77 23.20
C TRP A 279 -7.81 -10.28 24.28
N SER A 280 -6.52 -10.16 24.03
CA SER A 280 -5.48 -10.49 25.00
C SER A 280 -5.55 -9.60 26.25
N GLU A 281 -5.81 -8.29 26.11
CA GLU A 281 -5.98 -7.37 27.23
C GLU A 281 -7.24 -7.66 28.06
N ARG A 282 -8.36 -8.03 27.43
CA ARG A 282 -9.62 -8.36 28.11
C ARG A 282 -9.49 -9.63 28.95
N ASN A 283 -8.87 -10.67 28.41
CA ASN A 283 -8.69 -11.94 29.14
C ASN A 283 -7.77 -11.80 30.35
N ILE A 284 -6.84 -10.85 30.31
CA ILE A 284 -5.99 -10.55 31.49
C ILE A 284 -6.78 -9.82 32.58
N LYS A 285 -7.69 -8.90 32.21
CA LYS A 285 -8.54 -8.19 33.16
C LYS A 285 -9.65 -9.07 33.73
N ALA A 286 -10.06 -10.12 33.04
CA ALA A 286 -11.09 -11.05 33.48
C ALA A 286 -10.52 -12.21 34.31
N GLY A 287 -9.21 -12.46 34.30
CA GLY A 287 -8.52 -13.48 35.10
C GLY A 287 -7.87 -12.94 36.37
N THR A 288 -8.03 -11.63 36.65
CA THR A 288 -7.71 -10.99 37.94
C THR A 288 -8.99 -10.65 38.67
#